data_bbbf583259d91100c3b64d0665b113a1
#
_entry.id   bbbf583259d91100c3b64d0665b113a1
#
_cell.length_a   1.000
_cell.length_b   1.000
_cell.length_c   1.000
_cell.angle_alpha   90.00
_cell.angle_beta   90.00
_cell.angle_gamma   90.00
#
_symmetry.space_group_name_H-M   'P 1'
#
loop_
_entity.id
_entity.type
_entity.pdbx_description
1 polymer ?
#
loop_
_entity_poly.entity_id
_entity_poly.type
_entity_poly.pdbx_seq_one_letter_code
_entity_poly.pdbx_strand_id
1 'polypeptide(L)'
;MESIALRPSLLALARNHRWTWHEPTASLLARLPGAADDRHPVATVEVLDQATLDDLAADGDLVATVDTLSADLAELTASAVEPEVAYFSPEFGITDLVPQYSGGLGVLAGDHLKAASDLGTPLVAVGLFYRVAVVA
;
A
#
# COMPACT_ATOMS: atom_id res chain seq x y z
N MET A 1 -16.96 -5.58 13.16
CA MET A 1 -15.67 -6.31 13.32
C MET A 1 -15.24 -6.18 14.78
N GLU A 2 -14.70 -7.24 15.40
CA GLU A 2 -14.12 -7.11 16.73
C GLU A 2 -12.77 -6.38 16.62
N SER A 3 -12.40 -5.60 17.64
CA SER A 3 -11.13 -4.84 17.65
C SER A 3 -9.89 -5.72 17.45
N ILE A 4 -9.96 -6.99 17.86
CA ILE A 4 -8.91 -7.99 17.63
C ILE A 4 -8.67 -8.27 16.13
N ALA A 5 -9.71 -8.19 15.29
CA ALA A 5 -9.60 -8.42 13.86
C ALA A 5 -9.23 -7.13 13.08
N LEU A 6 -9.47 -5.95 13.65
CA LEU A 6 -9.27 -4.67 12.96
C LEU A 6 -7.79 -4.39 12.66
N ARG A 7 -6.88 -4.57 13.64
CA ARG A 7 -5.44 -4.33 13.43
C ARG A 7 -4.83 -5.18 12.32
N PRO A 8 -5.05 -6.52 12.25
CA PRO A 8 -4.56 -7.34 11.13
C PRO A 8 -5.05 -6.85 9.77
N SER A 9 -6.31 -6.45 9.65
CA SER A 9 -6.88 -5.93 8.40
C SER A 9 -6.23 -4.61 7.98
N LEU A 10 -6.08 -3.67 8.91
CA LEU A 10 -5.38 -2.40 8.67
C LEU A 10 -3.91 -2.64 8.29
N LEU A 11 -3.21 -3.57 8.95
CA LEU A 11 -1.84 -3.93 8.59
C LEU A 11 -1.74 -4.56 7.20
N ALA A 12 -2.69 -5.40 6.80
CA ALA A 12 -2.72 -5.98 5.46
C ALA A 12 -2.84 -4.89 4.38
N LEU A 13 -3.75 -3.93 4.58
CA LEU A 13 -3.92 -2.78 3.70
C LEU A 13 -2.68 -1.88 3.67
N ALA A 14 -2.08 -1.60 4.83
CA ALA A 14 -0.91 -0.74 4.96
C ALA A 14 0.38 -1.36 4.39
N ARG A 15 0.52 -2.69 4.42
CA ARG A 15 1.68 -3.41 3.88
C ARG A 15 1.66 -3.55 2.36
N ASN A 16 0.49 -3.49 1.75
CA ASN A 16 0.38 -3.53 0.30
C ASN A 16 0.56 -2.11 -0.27
N HIS A 17 1.61 -1.90 -1.04
CA HIS A 17 1.94 -0.57 -1.60
C HIS A 17 0.85 0.02 -2.51
N ARG A 18 -0.20 -0.71 -2.87
CA ARG A 18 -1.35 -0.22 -3.63
C ARG A 18 -1.95 1.05 -3.00
N TRP A 19 -1.90 1.22 -1.68
CA TRP A 19 -2.36 2.43 -1.01
C TRP A 19 -1.72 3.73 -1.56
N THR A 20 -0.56 3.66 -2.21
CA THR A 20 0.12 4.84 -2.75
C THR A 20 -0.56 5.42 -4.00
N TRP A 21 -1.46 4.66 -4.66
CA TRP A 21 -2.22 5.12 -5.82
C TRP A 21 -3.72 4.76 -5.76
N HIS A 22 -4.14 3.86 -4.86
CA HIS A 22 -5.54 3.50 -4.66
C HIS A 22 -6.16 4.46 -3.64
N GLU A 23 -6.82 5.49 -4.14
CA GLU A 23 -7.35 6.60 -3.35
C GLU A 23 -8.21 6.13 -2.15
N PRO A 24 -9.16 5.17 -2.26
CA PRO A 24 -9.95 4.74 -1.11
C PRO A 24 -9.12 4.17 0.03
N THR A 25 -8.06 3.41 -0.28
CA THR A 25 -7.14 2.87 0.75
C THR A 25 -6.29 3.98 1.36
N ALA A 26 -5.78 4.90 0.54
CA ALA A 26 -5.01 6.05 1.02
C ALA A 26 -5.85 6.91 1.97
N SER A 27 -7.08 7.24 1.58
CA SER A 27 -8.02 8.01 2.41
C SER A 27 -8.35 7.32 3.74
N LEU A 28 -8.57 6.01 3.74
CA LEU A 28 -8.77 5.25 4.98
C LEU A 28 -7.56 5.38 5.91
N LEU A 29 -6.35 5.11 5.40
CA LEU A 29 -5.13 5.12 6.21
C LEU A 29 -4.78 6.53 6.73
N ALA A 30 -5.08 7.58 5.95
CA ALA A 30 -4.89 8.96 6.37
C ALA A 30 -5.83 9.39 7.51
N ARG A 31 -6.96 8.73 7.71
CA ARG A 31 -7.90 9.00 8.80
C ARG A 31 -7.47 8.38 10.13
N LEU A 32 -6.48 7.49 10.13
CA LEU A 32 -6.03 6.83 11.36
C LEU A 32 -5.34 7.84 12.30
N PRO A 33 -5.55 7.72 13.62
CA PRO A 33 -4.87 8.57 14.60
C PRO A 33 -3.35 8.45 14.48
N GLY A 34 -2.67 9.60 14.42
CA GLY A 34 -1.21 9.66 14.28
C GLY A 34 -0.71 9.41 12.85
N ALA A 35 -1.60 9.35 11.86
CA ALA A 35 -1.19 9.41 10.46
C ALA A 35 -0.50 10.76 10.18
N ALA A 36 0.61 10.71 9.46
CA ALA A 36 1.36 11.89 9.02
C ALA A 36 1.93 11.59 7.63
N ASP A 37 2.09 12.65 6.82
CA ASP A 37 2.48 12.53 5.41
C ASP A 37 3.86 11.88 5.22
N ASP A 38 4.75 12.02 6.21
CA ASP A 38 6.11 11.47 6.21
C ASP A 38 6.23 10.09 6.85
N ARG A 39 5.13 9.51 7.33
CA ARG A 39 5.13 8.24 8.06
C ARG A 39 4.53 7.12 7.21
N HIS A 40 5.28 6.01 7.11
CA HIS A 40 4.74 4.80 6.48
C HIS A 40 3.51 4.28 7.26
N PRO A 41 2.38 4.01 6.59
CA PRO A 41 1.12 3.61 7.25
C PRO A 41 1.26 2.40 8.19
N VAL A 42 2.14 1.46 7.92
CA VAL A 42 2.45 0.33 8.82
C VAL A 42 2.88 0.83 10.19
N ALA A 43 3.79 1.81 10.25
CA ALA A 43 4.26 2.36 11.51
C ALA A 43 3.13 3.07 12.29
N THR A 44 2.19 3.71 11.57
CA THR A 44 0.99 4.29 12.19
C THR A 44 0.13 3.21 12.84
N VAL A 45 -0.18 2.13 12.12
CA VAL A 45 -1.04 1.04 12.64
C VAL A 45 -0.37 0.29 13.79
N GLU A 46 0.95 0.07 13.74
CA GLU A 46 1.69 -0.66 14.78
C GLU A 46 1.68 0.04 16.14
N VAL A 47 1.65 1.37 16.15
CA VAL A 47 1.67 2.15 17.41
C VAL A 47 0.28 2.44 17.99
N LEU A 48 -0.83 2.09 17.32
CA LEU A 48 -2.17 2.23 17.87
C LEU A 48 -2.28 1.37 19.14
N ASP A 49 -2.74 1.96 20.22
CA ASP A 49 -3.04 1.21 21.45
C ASP A 49 -4.41 0.50 21.38
N GLN A 50 -4.70 -0.32 22.37
CA GLN A 50 -5.95 -1.08 22.38
C GLN A 50 -7.19 -0.20 22.51
N ALA A 51 -7.11 0.88 23.30
CA ALA A 51 -8.23 1.81 23.49
C ALA A 51 -8.60 2.49 22.17
N THR A 52 -7.60 2.97 21.43
CA THR A 52 -7.80 3.55 20.10
C THR A 52 -8.40 2.53 19.12
N LEU A 53 -7.96 1.28 19.14
CA LEU A 53 -8.53 0.22 18.28
C LEU A 53 -9.99 -0.09 18.67
N ASP A 54 -10.34 -0.06 19.95
CA ASP A 54 -11.71 -0.27 20.41
C ASP A 54 -12.61 0.89 19.95
N ASP A 55 -12.13 2.12 20.00
CA ASP A 55 -12.84 3.30 19.49
C ASP A 55 -13.03 3.22 17.96
N LEU A 56 -12.00 2.85 17.21
CA LEU A 56 -12.09 2.65 15.77
C LEU A 56 -13.05 1.50 15.42
N ALA A 57 -13.06 0.42 16.20
CA ALA A 57 -13.97 -0.71 15.97
C ALA A 57 -15.44 -0.36 16.30
N ALA A 58 -15.68 0.68 17.09
CA ALA A 58 -17.02 1.20 17.35
C ALA A 58 -17.55 2.11 16.21
N ASP A 59 -16.67 2.62 15.35
CA ASP A 59 -17.05 3.38 14.14
C ASP A 59 -17.50 2.41 13.04
N GLY A 60 -18.82 2.24 12.88
CA GLY A 60 -19.40 1.33 11.90
C GLY A 60 -19.04 1.66 10.45
N ASP A 61 -18.90 2.95 10.10
CA ASP A 61 -18.54 3.37 8.74
C ASP A 61 -17.08 3.05 8.43
N LEU A 62 -16.19 3.23 9.40
CA LEU A 62 -14.79 2.85 9.28
C LEU A 62 -14.66 1.33 9.11
N VAL A 63 -15.34 0.55 9.96
CA VAL A 63 -15.33 -0.92 9.89
C VAL A 63 -15.84 -1.41 8.53
N ALA A 64 -16.95 -0.88 8.03
CA ALA A 64 -17.48 -1.25 6.73
C ALA A 64 -16.50 -0.91 5.59
N THR A 65 -15.79 0.22 5.70
CA THR A 65 -14.76 0.60 4.74
C THR A 65 -13.57 -0.38 4.78
N VAL A 66 -13.09 -0.73 5.97
CA VAL A 66 -11.99 -1.71 6.15
C VAL A 66 -12.39 -3.07 5.58
N ASP A 67 -13.62 -3.53 5.84
CA ASP A 67 -14.11 -4.81 5.32
C ASP A 67 -14.16 -4.81 3.78
N THR A 68 -14.69 -3.74 3.19
CA THR A 68 -14.77 -3.58 1.74
C THR A 68 -13.39 -3.60 1.09
N LEU A 69 -12.46 -2.78 1.60
CA LEU A 69 -11.10 -2.67 1.06
C LEU A 69 -10.28 -3.95 1.29
N SER A 70 -10.52 -4.65 2.40
CA SER A 70 -9.86 -5.94 2.67
C SER A 70 -10.36 -7.03 1.71
N ALA A 71 -11.64 -7.04 1.38
CA ALA A 71 -12.21 -7.95 0.38
C ALA A 71 -11.66 -7.66 -1.03
N ASP A 72 -11.60 -6.39 -1.42
CA ASP A 72 -11.02 -5.95 -2.70
C ASP A 72 -9.52 -6.34 -2.80
N LEU A 73 -8.75 -6.14 -1.76
CA LEU A 73 -7.34 -6.57 -1.72
C LEU A 73 -7.20 -8.09 -1.79
N ALA A 74 -8.07 -8.84 -1.12
CA ALA A 74 -8.06 -10.29 -1.15
C ALA A 74 -8.40 -10.82 -2.56
N GLU A 75 -9.37 -10.23 -3.25
CA GLU A 75 -9.72 -10.56 -4.63
C GLU A 75 -8.56 -10.28 -5.57
N LEU A 76 -7.94 -9.09 -5.46
CA LEU A 76 -6.77 -8.71 -6.26
C LEU A 76 -5.62 -9.71 -6.07
N THR A 77 -5.32 -10.09 -4.83
CA THR A 77 -4.22 -11.03 -4.54
C THR A 77 -4.54 -12.47 -4.95
N ALA A 78 -5.81 -12.88 -4.86
CA ALA A 78 -6.25 -14.21 -5.29
C ALA A 78 -6.28 -14.34 -6.83
N SER A 79 -6.48 -13.25 -7.54
CA SER A 79 -6.46 -13.20 -9.02
C SER A 79 -5.04 -13.12 -9.59
N ALA A 80 -4.00 -13.02 -8.75
CA ALA A 80 -2.62 -13.00 -9.20
C ALA A 80 -2.28 -14.26 -10.01
N VAL A 81 -1.74 -14.04 -11.21
CA VAL A 81 -1.33 -15.09 -12.14
C VAL A 81 0.19 -15.21 -12.17
N GLU A 82 0.70 -16.36 -12.64
CA GLU A 82 2.14 -16.51 -12.86
C GLU A 82 2.64 -15.44 -13.86
N PRO A 83 3.77 -14.78 -13.58
CA PRO A 83 4.29 -13.75 -14.45
C PRO A 83 4.67 -14.30 -15.83
N GLU A 84 4.17 -13.69 -16.89
CA GLU A 84 4.53 -13.97 -18.28
C GLU A 84 5.51 -12.94 -18.85
N VAL A 85 5.59 -11.77 -18.21
CA VAL A 85 6.43 -10.65 -18.63
C VAL A 85 7.34 -10.22 -17.49
N ALA A 86 8.65 -10.09 -17.75
CA ALA A 86 9.60 -9.48 -16.83
C ALA A 86 9.95 -8.07 -17.31
N TYR A 87 9.65 -7.07 -16.47
CA TYR A 87 9.97 -5.66 -16.72
C TYR A 87 11.20 -5.24 -15.93
N PHE A 88 12.29 -4.98 -16.63
CA PHE A 88 13.56 -4.57 -16.05
C PHE A 88 13.71 -3.05 -16.09
N SER A 89 13.94 -2.43 -14.93
CA SER A 89 14.30 -1.02 -14.83
C SER A 89 15.28 -0.81 -13.67
N PRO A 90 16.26 0.10 -13.77
CA PRO A 90 17.13 0.43 -12.64
C PRO A 90 16.38 1.18 -11.52
N GLU A 91 15.22 1.78 -11.82
CA GLU A 91 14.46 2.63 -10.92
C GLU A 91 12.97 2.34 -11.03
N PHE A 92 12.25 2.41 -9.89
CA PHE A 92 10.79 2.32 -9.82
C PHE A 92 10.26 3.33 -8.80
N GLY A 93 9.63 4.41 -9.29
CA GLY A 93 8.99 5.44 -8.48
C GLY A 93 7.62 5.05 -8.01
N ILE A 94 7.53 4.20 -6.98
CA ILE A 94 6.25 3.77 -6.42
C ILE A 94 5.72 4.78 -5.41
N THR A 95 6.59 5.23 -4.50
CA THR A 95 6.26 6.20 -3.45
C THR A 95 7.53 6.89 -2.95
N ASP A 96 7.39 8.12 -2.48
CA ASP A 96 8.49 8.89 -1.88
C ASP A 96 9.01 8.26 -0.57
N LEU A 97 8.19 7.44 0.08
CA LEU A 97 8.61 6.69 1.28
C LEU A 97 9.60 5.54 0.96
N VAL A 98 9.72 5.16 -0.31
CA VAL A 98 10.70 4.17 -0.79
C VAL A 98 11.51 4.84 -1.89
N PRO A 99 12.62 5.53 -1.55
CA PRO A 99 13.39 6.34 -2.49
C PRO A 99 14.26 5.45 -3.40
N GLN A 100 13.61 4.76 -4.35
CA GLN A 100 14.23 3.85 -5.33
C GLN A 100 14.22 4.44 -6.75
N TYR A 101 14.15 5.78 -6.86
CA TYR A 101 14.17 6.49 -8.12
C TYR A 101 14.71 7.91 -7.92
N SER A 102 15.18 8.54 -9.00
CA SER A 102 15.71 9.90 -8.97
C SER A 102 15.16 10.81 -10.06
N GLY A 103 14.38 10.32 -10.99
CA GLY A 103 13.90 11.12 -12.12
C GLY A 103 12.78 10.49 -12.92
N GLY A 104 12.55 11.04 -14.13
CA GLY A 104 11.41 10.66 -14.97
C GLY A 104 11.38 9.20 -15.40
N LEU A 105 12.54 8.55 -15.52
CA LEU A 105 12.61 7.11 -15.82
C LEU A 105 11.93 6.29 -14.72
N GLY A 106 12.26 6.59 -13.46
CA GLY A 106 11.66 5.89 -12.32
C GLY A 106 10.18 6.18 -12.17
N VAL A 107 9.74 7.42 -12.39
CA VAL A 107 8.32 7.80 -12.38
C VAL A 107 7.55 7.02 -13.44
N LEU A 108 8.05 6.99 -14.70
CA LEU A 108 7.42 6.22 -15.77
C LEU A 108 7.33 4.73 -15.44
N ALA A 109 8.42 4.15 -14.92
CA ALA A 109 8.44 2.74 -14.55
C ALA A 109 7.47 2.43 -13.39
N GLY A 110 7.38 3.31 -12.39
CA GLY A 110 6.42 3.20 -11.30
C GLY A 110 4.97 3.27 -11.78
N ASP A 111 4.63 4.23 -12.63
CA ASP A 111 3.28 4.37 -13.19
C ASP A 111 2.90 3.17 -14.06
N HIS A 112 3.86 2.62 -14.81
CA HIS A 112 3.65 1.38 -15.57
C HIS A 112 3.29 0.21 -14.65
N LEU A 113 3.98 0.05 -13.51
CA LEU A 113 3.67 -1.02 -12.54
C LEU A 113 2.30 -0.84 -11.90
N LYS A 114 1.94 0.39 -11.51
CA LYS A 114 0.62 0.70 -10.95
C LYS A 114 -0.48 0.35 -11.93
N ALA A 115 -0.35 0.77 -13.19
CA ALA A 115 -1.29 0.46 -14.25
C ALA A 115 -1.36 -1.05 -14.55
N ALA A 116 -0.22 -1.75 -14.59
CA ALA A 116 -0.18 -3.20 -14.78
C ALA A 116 -0.89 -3.95 -13.64
N SER A 117 -0.71 -3.48 -12.39
CA SER A 117 -1.39 -4.02 -11.22
C SER A 117 -2.92 -3.85 -11.33
N ASP A 118 -3.38 -2.65 -11.67
CA ASP A 118 -4.82 -2.36 -11.79
C ASP A 118 -5.49 -3.13 -12.94
N LEU A 119 -4.73 -3.45 -14.00
CA LEU A 119 -5.18 -4.24 -15.15
C LEU A 119 -5.02 -5.75 -14.97
N GLY A 120 -4.46 -6.22 -13.86
CA GLY A 120 -4.18 -7.64 -13.65
C GLY A 120 -3.19 -8.22 -14.67
N THR A 121 -2.28 -7.42 -15.19
CA THR A 121 -1.28 -7.87 -16.17
C THR A 121 -0.29 -8.83 -15.52
N PRO A 122 0.01 -10.01 -16.12
CA PRO A 122 0.93 -11.01 -15.57
C PRO A 122 2.39 -10.55 -15.69
N LEU A 123 2.77 -9.51 -14.95
CA LEU A 123 4.06 -8.83 -15.04
C LEU A 123 4.79 -8.87 -13.70
N VAL A 124 6.08 -9.17 -13.73
CA VAL A 124 6.99 -9.01 -12.59
C VAL A 124 8.03 -7.92 -12.89
N ALA A 125 8.24 -7.04 -11.93
CA ALA A 125 9.29 -6.02 -12.02
C ALA A 125 10.60 -6.52 -11.42
N VAL A 126 11.70 -6.25 -12.10
CA VAL A 126 13.06 -6.57 -11.64
C VAL A 126 13.89 -5.30 -11.70
N GLY A 127 14.43 -4.88 -10.55
CA GLY A 127 15.20 -3.66 -10.45
C GLY A 127 16.38 -3.74 -9.51
N LEU A 128 17.12 -2.64 -9.41
CA LEU A 128 18.21 -2.50 -8.46
C LEU A 128 17.68 -2.04 -7.11
N PHE A 129 18.19 -2.63 -6.05
CA PHE A 129 17.90 -2.18 -4.70
C PHE A 129 19.04 -1.30 -4.18
N TYR A 130 18.78 0.00 -4.05
CA TYR A 130 19.74 0.96 -3.54
C TYR A 130 19.66 1.03 -2.01
N ARG A 131 20.75 0.77 -1.31
CA ARG A 131 20.82 0.91 0.16
C ARG A 131 20.89 2.36 0.61
N VAL A 132 21.35 3.24 -0.28
CA VAL A 132 21.40 4.69 -0.06
C VAL A 132 20.89 5.34 -1.34
N ALA A 133 19.76 6.04 -1.26
CA ALA A 133 19.27 6.83 -2.38
C ALA A 133 20.09 8.12 -2.49
N VAL A 134 20.62 8.39 -3.67
CA VAL A 134 21.12 9.73 -4.01
C VAL A 134 19.92 10.49 -4.56
N VAL A 135 19.29 11.30 -3.70
CA VAL A 135 18.28 12.24 -4.14
C VAL A 135 19.04 13.41 -4.75
N ALA A 136 18.86 13.65 -6.04
CA ALA A 136 19.40 14.83 -6.74
C ALA A 136 18.47 16.01 -6.57
#